data_025f03efb4112bf060ab2e3309790212
#
_entry.id   025f03efb4112bf060ab2e3309790212
#
_cell.length_a   1.000
_cell.length_b   1.000
_cell.length_c   1.000
_cell.angle_alpha   90.00
_cell.angle_beta   90.00
_cell.angle_gamma   90.00
#
_symmetry.space_group_name_H-M   'P 1'
#
loop_
_entity.id
_entity.type
_entity.pdbx_description
1 polymer ?
#
loop_
_entity_poly.entity_id
_entity_poly.type
_entity_poly.pdbx_seq_one_letter_code
_entity_poly.pdbx_strand_id
1 'polypeptide(L)'
;MQRARLSRYGLLSVTGPDARAFLHAQLTNDIEHLAPDRWALAGWCSAKGRLLASFLVIASPQGFLLQLARDLAEPVAKRLGMFVLRAKVKIADEIGRAHV
;
A
#
# COMPACT_ATOMS: atom_id res chain seq x y z
N MET A 1 0.38 -14.80 -21.63
CA MET A 1 1.40 -13.74 -21.64
C MET A 1 1.11 -12.68 -20.63
N GLN A 2 -0.01 -12.02 -20.83
CA GLN A 2 -0.40 -10.94 -19.93
C GLN A 2 -0.59 -11.39 -18.50
N ARG A 3 -1.10 -12.60 -18.33
CA ARG A 3 -1.29 -13.14 -16.99
C ARG A 3 0.00 -13.26 -16.21
N ALA A 4 1.07 -13.69 -16.91
CA ALA A 4 2.35 -13.85 -16.24
C ALA A 4 2.86 -12.50 -15.72
N ARG A 5 2.65 -11.43 -16.47
CA ARG A 5 3.05 -10.11 -16.02
C ARG A 5 2.23 -9.64 -14.85
N LEU A 6 0.91 -9.83 -14.94
CA LEU A 6 0.03 -9.40 -13.86
C LEU A 6 0.33 -10.11 -12.57
N SER A 7 0.80 -11.36 -12.65
CA SER A 7 1.10 -12.13 -11.45
C SER A 7 2.36 -11.65 -10.73
N ARG A 8 3.15 -10.76 -11.35
CA ARG A 8 4.33 -10.23 -10.70
C ARG A 8 4.03 -9.16 -9.67
N TYR A 9 2.85 -8.59 -9.73
CA TYR A 9 2.49 -7.50 -8.85
C TYR A 9 1.40 -7.91 -7.89
N GLY A 10 1.49 -7.38 -6.69
CA GLY A 10 0.44 -7.45 -5.72
C GLY A 10 -0.25 -6.11 -5.61
N LEU A 11 -1.41 -6.11 -5.02
CA LEU A 11 -2.19 -4.90 -4.85
C LEU A 11 -2.81 -4.90 -3.46
N LEU A 12 -2.46 -3.90 -2.66
CA LEU A 12 -3.03 -3.72 -1.35
C LEU A 12 -3.98 -2.54 -1.38
N SER A 13 -5.15 -2.70 -0.78
CA SER A 13 -6.04 -1.56 -0.57
C SER A 13 -5.87 -1.05 0.85
N VAL A 14 -5.84 0.26 1.01
CA VAL A 14 -5.75 0.91 2.31
C VAL A 14 -6.92 1.88 2.38
N THR A 15 -7.91 1.54 3.19
CA THR A 15 -9.16 2.29 3.25
C THR A 15 -9.45 2.74 4.67
N GLY A 16 -10.41 3.64 4.81
CA GLY A 16 -10.82 4.15 6.09
C GLY A 16 -10.54 5.63 6.22
N PRO A 17 -11.20 6.29 7.19
CA PRO A 17 -11.07 7.74 7.34
C PRO A 17 -9.65 8.19 7.65
N ASP A 18 -8.82 7.32 8.26
CA ASP A 18 -7.47 7.70 8.62
C ASP A 18 -6.41 7.18 7.63
N ALA A 19 -6.84 6.63 6.49
CA ALA A 19 -5.89 6.02 5.54
C ALA A 19 -4.86 7.02 5.03
N ARG A 20 -5.29 8.23 4.67
CA ARG A 20 -4.38 9.23 4.14
C ARG A 20 -3.31 9.62 5.15
N ALA A 21 -3.73 9.93 6.36
CA ALA A 21 -2.79 10.32 7.41
C ALA A 21 -1.86 9.17 7.77
N PHE A 22 -2.39 7.97 7.81
CA PHE A 22 -1.59 6.79 8.12
C PHE A 22 -0.48 6.58 7.09
N LEU A 23 -0.85 6.58 5.80
CA LEU A 23 0.14 6.37 4.76
C LEU A 23 1.15 7.51 4.68
N HIS A 24 0.70 8.73 4.89
CA HIS A 24 1.61 9.87 4.86
C HIS A 24 2.68 9.74 5.94
N ALA A 25 2.30 9.21 7.10
CA ALA A 25 3.25 9.01 8.20
C ALA A 25 4.20 7.82 7.94
N GLN A 26 3.78 6.85 7.16
CA GLN A 26 4.55 5.63 6.96
C GLN A 26 5.46 5.68 5.74
N LEU A 27 5.07 6.38 4.69
CA LEU A 27 5.76 6.32 3.42
C LEU A 27 6.66 7.54 3.20
N THR A 28 7.57 7.41 2.24
CA THR A 28 8.60 8.43 2.01
C THR A 28 8.16 9.62 1.17
N ASN A 29 6.97 9.54 0.55
CA ASN A 29 6.49 10.62 -0.29
C ASN A 29 5.27 11.28 0.34
N ASP A 30 4.94 12.46 -0.16
CA ASP A 30 3.77 13.20 0.32
C ASP A 30 2.50 12.54 -0.17
N ILE A 31 1.81 11.87 0.74
CA ILE A 31 0.53 11.24 0.45
C ILE A 31 -0.63 12.15 0.86
N GLU A 32 -0.35 13.09 1.78
CA GLU A 32 -1.39 13.98 2.29
C GLU A 32 -2.03 14.81 1.18
N HIS A 33 -1.22 15.25 0.22
CA HIS A 33 -1.70 16.11 -0.85
C HIS A 33 -1.92 15.37 -2.17
N LEU A 34 -1.88 14.04 -2.15
CA LEU A 34 -2.09 13.27 -3.37
C LEU A 34 -3.55 13.39 -3.82
N ALA A 35 -3.75 13.99 -4.98
CA ALA A 35 -5.08 14.26 -5.50
C ALA A 35 -5.76 12.98 -5.99
N PRO A 36 -7.10 12.96 -6.03
CA PRO A 36 -7.83 11.83 -6.61
C PRO A 36 -7.37 11.55 -8.03
N ASP A 37 -7.31 10.28 -8.39
CA ASP A 37 -6.90 9.82 -9.71
C ASP A 37 -5.45 10.11 -10.03
N ARG A 38 -4.68 10.50 -9.03
CA ARG A 38 -3.24 10.69 -9.18
C ARG A 38 -2.50 9.53 -8.54
N TRP A 39 -1.21 9.44 -8.87
CA TRP A 39 -0.37 8.39 -8.32
C TRP A 39 0.98 8.97 -7.95
N ALA A 40 1.69 8.27 -7.08
CA ALA A 40 3.01 8.65 -6.66
C ALA A 40 3.82 7.41 -6.34
N LEU A 41 5.12 7.49 -6.55
CA LEU A 41 6.02 6.42 -6.10
C LEU A 41 6.45 6.74 -4.68
N ALA A 42 6.44 5.73 -3.83
CA ALA A 42 6.79 5.92 -2.43
C ALA A 42 7.50 4.68 -1.90
N GLY A 43 8.40 4.89 -0.97
CA GLY A 43 9.09 3.81 -0.30
C GLY A 43 8.59 3.66 1.13
N TRP A 44 8.83 2.50 1.70
CA TRP A 44 8.54 2.22 3.10
C TRP A 44 9.82 1.71 3.74
N CYS A 45 10.25 2.39 4.78
CA CYS A 45 11.54 2.12 5.40
C CYS A 45 11.36 1.68 6.84
N SER A 46 12.34 0.90 7.31
CA SER A 46 12.42 0.57 8.74
C SER A 46 12.87 1.78 9.53
N ALA A 47 12.80 1.68 10.85
CA ALA A 47 13.26 2.74 11.73
C ALA A 47 14.72 3.09 11.52
N LYS A 48 15.50 2.14 10.99
CA LYS A 48 16.92 2.38 10.71
C LYS A 48 17.17 2.94 9.32
N GLY A 49 16.10 3.24 8.59
CA GLY A 49 16.22 3.83 7.27
C GLY A 49 16.41 2.82 6.15
N ARG A 50 16.28 1.52 6.42
CA ARG A 50 16.41 0.50 5.39
C ARG A 50 15.11 0.41 4.60
N LEU A 51 15.22 0.43 3.28
CA LEU A 51 14.05 0.30 2.42
C LEU A 51 13.49 -1.12 2.50
N LEU A 52 12.23 -1.23 2.87
CA LEU A 52 11.54 -2.51 3.00
C LEU A 52 10.71 -2.84 1.78
N ALA A 53 10.11 -1.84 1.15
CA ALA A 53 9.30 -2.03 -0.03
C ALA A 53 9.13 -0.71 -0.77
N SER A 54 8.79 -0.81 -2.06
CA SER A 54 8.47 0.35 -2.89
C SER A 54 7.07 0.14 -3.46
N PHE A 55 6.32 1.23 -3.54
CA PHE A 55 4.94 1.17 -4.01
C PHE A 55 4.68 2.20 -5.09
N LEU A 56 3.76 1.83 -5.98
CA LEU A 56 3.02 2.81 -6.75
C LEU A 56 1.74 3.06 -5.95
N VAL A 57 1.58 4.27 -5.45
CA VAL A 57 0.43 4.63 -4.62
C VAL A 57 -0.58 5.35 -5.49
N ILE A 58 -1.80 4.83 -5.52
CA ILE A 58 -2.87 5.39 -6.35
C ILE A 58 -4.01 5.82 -5.43
N ALA A 59 -4.39 7.09 -5.53
CA ALA A 59 -5.52 7.58 -4.75
C ALA A 59 -6.82 7.13 -5.41
N SER A 60 -7.75 6.61 -4.61
CA SER A 60 -9.03 6.12 -5.08
C SER A 60 -10.14 6.75 -4.24
N PRO A 61 -11.39 6.64 -4.70
CA PRO A 61 -12.50 7.23 -3.94
C PRO A 61 -12.64 6.69 -2.52
N GLN A 62 -12.20 5.45 -2.29
CA GLN A 62 -12.38 4.81 -0.99
C GLN A 62 -11.12 4.82 -0.16
N GLY A 63 -10.02 5.29 -0.70
CA GLY A 63 -8.75 5.28 -0.01
C GLY A 63 -7.59 5.24 -0.98
N PHE A 64 -6.74 4.21 -0.84
CA PHE A 64 -5.54 4.11 -1.66
C PHE A 64 -5.31 2.68 -2.09
N LEU A 65 -4.67 2.54 -3.24
CA LEU A 65 -4.18 1.26 -3.71
C LEU A 65 -2.66 1.33 -3.74
N LEU A 66 -2.02 0.30 -3.23
CA LEU A 66 -0.57 0.19 -3.23
C LEU A 66 -0.17 -0.97 -4.12
N GLN A 67 0.51 -0.67 -5.22
CA GLN A 67 1.03 -1.70 -6.10
C GLN A 67 2.48 -1.96 -5.76
N LEU A 68 2.82 -3.23 -5.56
CA LEU A 68 4.16 -3.62 -5.16
C LEU A 68 4.47 -5.01 -5.75
N ALA A 69 5.69 -5.49 -5.53
CA ALA A 69 6.05 -6.83 -5.95
C ALA A 69 5.14 -7.85 -5.26
N ARG A 70 4.66 -8.81 -6.03
CA ARG A 70 3.69 -9.77 -5.51
C ARG A 70 4.21 -10.55 -4.33
N ASP A 71 5.48 -10.93 -4.36
CA ASP A 71 6.09 -11.69 -3.27
C ASP A 71 6.09 -10.93 -1.95
N LEU A 72 6.04 -9.61 -2.03
CA LEU A 72 6.08 -8.77 -0.84
C LEU A 72 4.70 -8.41 -0.33
N ALA A 73 3.65 -8.66 -1.12
CA ALA A 73 2.31 -8.14 -0.77
C ALA A 73 1.82 -8.65 0.58
N GLU A 74 1.88 -9.96 0.80
CA GLU A 74 1.37 -10.51 2.06
C GLU A 74 2.23 -10.12 3.26
N PRO A 75 3.56 -10.31 3.23
CA PRO A 75 4.36 -9.90 4.39
C PRO A 75 4.31 -8.40 4.66
N VAL A 76 4.24 -7.58 3.61
CA VAL A 76 4.11 -6.14 3.79
C VAL A 76 2.77 -5.79 4.42
N ALA A 77 1.69 -6.40 3.94
CA ALA A 77 0.37 -6.14 4.50
C ALA A 77 0.33 -6.47 5.99
N LYS A 78 0.91 -7.59 6.38
CA LYS A 78 0.95 -7.97 7.78
C LYS A 78 1.76 -7.00 8.61
N ARG A 79 2.93 -6.64 8.12
CA ARG A 79 3.82 -5.78 8.88
C ARG A 79 3.29 -4.34 8.95
N LEU A 80 2.77 -3.85 7.84
CA LEU A 80 2.18 -2.52 7.82
C LEU A 80 0.97 -2.45 8.74
N GLY A 81 0.19 -3.53 8.78
CA GLY A 81 -0.96 -3.63 9.65
C GLY A 81 -0.61 -3.52 11.13
N MET A 82 0.61 -3.89 11.50
CA MET A 82 1.05 -3.79 12.88
C MET A 82 1.19 -2.33 13.34
N PHE A 83 1.29 -1.40 12.40
CA PHE A 83 1.38 0.01 12.74
C PHE A 83 0.01 0.69 12.76
N VAL A 84 -1.05 -0.04 12.40
CA VAL A 84 -2.41 0.47 12.49
C VAL A 84 -2.87 0.24 13.93
N LEU A 85 -2.56 1.17 14.81
CA LEU A 85 -2.86 0.99 16.23
C LEU A 85 -4.30 1.40 16.53
N ARG A 86 -4.54 2.73 16.60
CA ARG A 86 -5.87 3.25 16.87
C ARG A 86 -6.47 3.92 15.64
N ALA A 87 -5.73 3.92 14.54
CA ALA A 87 -6.19 4.54 13.31
C ALA A 87 -7.32 3.71 12.70
N LYS A 88 -8.27 4.39 12.10
CA LYS A 88 -9.38 3.72 11.43
C LYS A 88 -8.96 3.43 10.00
N VAL A 89 -8.20 2.36 9.84
CA VAL A 89 -7.58 1.96 8.59
C VAL A 89 -7.74 0.47 8.41
N LYS A 90 -8.07 0.06 7.20
CA LYS A 90 -8.15 -1.34 6.83
C LYS A 90 -7.21 -1.60 5.66
N ILE A 91 -6.39 -2.63 5.78
CA ILE A 91 -5.45 -3.05 4.76
C ILE A 91 -5.87 -4.41 4.26
N ALA A 92 -6.00 -4.57 2.94
CA ALA A 92 -6.41 -5.83 2.36
C ALA A 92 -5.57 -6.15 1.12
N ASP A 93 -5.27 -7.43 0.94
CA ASP A 93 -4.58 -7.93 -0.24
C ASP A 93 -5.63 -8.24 -1.29
N GLU A 94 -5.73 -7.38 -2.31
CA GLU A 94 -6.80 -7.49 -3.29
C GLU A 94 -6.57 -8.59 -4.30
N ILE A 95 -5.32 -8.90 -4.61
CA ILE A 95 -5.03 -9.94 -5.60
C ILE A 95 -4.96 -11.31 -4.95
N GLY A 96 -4.31 -11.41 -3.80
CA GLY A 96 -4.23 -12.68 -3.09
C GLY A 96 -5.60 -13.24 -2.77
N ARG A 97 -6.54 -12.35 -2.47
CA ARG A 97 -7.89 -12.75 -2.13
C ARG A 97 -8.62 -13.40 -3.31
N ALA A 98 -8.27 -12.99 -4.53
CA ALA A 98 -8.93 -13.49 -5.71
C ALA A 98 -8.64 -14.96 -5.97
N HIS A 99 -7.61 -15.50 -5.34
CA HIS A 99 -7.22 -16.89 -5.51
C HIS A 99 -7.76 -17.81 -4.44
N VAL A 100 -8.45 -17.27 -3.50
CA VAL A 100 -9.08 -18.06 -2.45
C VAL A 100 -10.47 -18.50 -2.83
#